data_d5e3838cf97fc651f6a6f8f34aaa9b69
#
_entry.id   d5e3838cf97fc651f6a6f8f34aaa9b69
#
_cell.length_a   1.000
_cell.length_b   1.000
_cell.length_c   1.000
_cell.angle_alpha   90.00
_cell.angle_beta   90.00
_cell.angle_gamma   90.00
#
_symmetry.space_group_name_H-M   'P 1'
#
loop_
_entity.id
_entity.type
_entity.pdbx_description
1 polymer ?
#
loop_
_entity_poly.entity_id
_entity_poly.type
_entity_poly.pdbx_seq_one_letter_code
_entity_poly.pdbx_strand_id
1 'polypeptide(L)'
;SRIQATLEFCNENHVESDFHYDLSMVHGIKEIPEPHVTNIVYYVNSNNGYTEFENGQKVESKANRAVIFPNTISYRGVSQTDTYYRAVINLNLCLNATNPNQGSMIV
;
A
#
# COMPACT_ATOMS: atom_id res chain seq x y z
N SER A 1 -3.89 8.66 -13.16
CA SER A 1 -4.48 7.75 -12.15
C SER A 1 -4.30 6.30 -12.57
N ARG A 2 -4.13 5.42 -11.61
CA ARG A 2 -3.91 4.00 -11.86
C ARG A 2 -4.71 3.18 -10.86
N ILE A 3 -5.27 2.07 -11.33
CA ILE A 3 -5.96 1.07 -10.51
C ILE A 3 -5.27 -0.27 -10.76
N GLN A 4 -4.89 -0.96 -9.70
CA GLN A 4 -4.25 -2.27 -9.79
C GLN A 4 -4.84 -3.20 -8.72
N ALA A 5 -5.27 -4.38 -9.14
CA ALA A 5 -5.68 -5.43 -8.21
C ALA A 5 -4.53 -6.42 -8.03
N THR A 6 -4.32 -6.84 -6.78
CA THR A 6 -3.30 -7.82 -6.43
C THR A 6 -3.96 -8.98 -5.69
N LEU A 7 -3.62 -10.20 -6.09
CA LEU A 7 -4.08 -11.42 -5.46
C LEU A 7 -2.86 -12.22 -4.99
N GLU A 8 -2.82 -12.55 -3.71
CA GLU A 8 -1.74 -13.34 -3.11
C GLU A 8 -2.30 -14.62 -2.51
N PHE A 9 -1.66 -15.76 -2.82
CA PHE A 9 -2.07 -17.04 -2.28
C PHE A 9 -1.36 -17.31 -0.93
N CYS A 10 -1.94 -18.22 -0.16
CA CYS A 10 -1.45 -18.54 1.17
C CYS A 10 -0.03 -19.10 1.14
N ASN A 11 0.79 -18.61 2.04
CA ASN A 11 2.12 -19.13 2.30
C ASN A 11 2.20 -19.59 3.76
N GLU A 12 3.13 -20.49 4.04
CA GLU A 12 3.36 -21.02 5.38
C GLU A 12 3.84 -19.91 6.33
N ASN A 13 4.65 -19.00 5.82
CA ASN A 13 5.16 -17.85 6.55
C ASN A 13 4.75 -16.56 5.84
N HIS A 14 4.76 -15.44 6.58
CA HIS A 14 4.59 -14.12 5.99
C HIS A 14 5.70 -13.85 4.97
N VAL A 15 5.32 -13.38 3.79
CA VAL A 15 6.26 -12.96 2.75
C VAL A 15 6.16 -11.45 2.62
N GLU A 16 7.30 -10.78 2.75
CA GLU A 16 7.40 -9.33 2.69
C GLU A 16 7.94 -8.90 1.33
N SER A 17 7.32 -7.87 0.74
CA SER A 17 7.93 -7.17 -0.39
C SER A 17 8.89 -6.12 0.11
N ASP A 18 9.68 -5.53 -0.78
CA ASP A 18 10.53 -4.39 -0.41
C ASP A 18 9.67 -3.14 -0.21
N PHE A 19 10.12 -2.25 0.67
CA PHE A 19 9.51 -0.93 0.79
C PHE A 19 9.66 -0.18 -0.53
N HIS A 20 8.59 0.48 -0.96
CA HIS A 20 8.57 1.17 -2.24
C HIS A 20 7.57 2.32 -2.23
N TYR A 21 7.69 3.17 -3.23
CA TYR A 21 6.68 4.16 -3.58
C TYR A 21 5.97 3.67 -4.83
N ASP A 22 4.64 3.82 -4.87
CA ASP A 22 3.92 3.67 -6.13
C ASP A 22 4.28 4.86 -7.01
N LEU A 23 4.25 4.78 -8.30
CA LEU A 23 4.53 5.89 -9.21
C LEU A 23 5.72 6.74 -8.75
N SER A 24 6.90 6.17 -8.80
CA SER A 24 8.14 6.89 -8.52
C SER A 24 8.88 7.24 -9.81
N MET A 25 9.61 8.37 -9.80
CA MET A 25 10.53 8.71 -10.86
C MET A 25 11.93 8.19 -10.52
N VAL A 26 12.62 7.66 -11.53
CA VAL A 26 14.03 7.30 -11.38
C VAL A 26 14.87 8.49 -11.80
N HIS A 27 15.74 8.96 -10.91
CA HIS A 27 16.68 10.04 -11.18
C HIS A 27 18.09 9.55 -10.84
N GLY A 28 18.84 9.16 -11.84
CA GLY A 28 20.09 8.42 -11.63
C GLY A 28 19.76 7.02 -11.08
N ILE A 29 20.23 6.73 -9.87
CA ILE A 29 19.97 5.46 -9.18
C ILE A 29 18.96 5.60 -8.05
N LYS A 30 18.39 6.80 -7.86
CA LYS A 30 17.47 7.08 -6.75
C LYS A 30 16.05 7.27 -7.27
N GLU A 31 15.12 6.52 -6.70
CA GLU A 31 13.69 6.73 -6.94
C GLU A 31 13.21 7.95 -6.17
N ILE A 32 12.45 8.79 -6.85
CA ILE A 32 11.84 9.98 -6.27
C ILE A 32 10.33 9.81 -6.32
N PRO A 33 9.63 9.84 -5.15
CA PRO A 33 8.18 9.70 -5.16
C PRO A 33 7.49 10.91 -5.79
N GLU A 34 6.35 10.66 -6.44
CA GLU A 34 5.52 11.72 -7.03
C GLU A 34 4.72 12.42 -5.92
N PRO A 35 4.97 13.72 -5.62
CA PRO A 35 4.39 14.37 -4.45
C PRO A 35 2.90 14.68 -4.58
N HIS A 36 2.36 14.68 -5.79
CA HIS A 36 0.96 15.03 -6.04
C HIS A 36 0.04 13.81 -6.14
N VAL A 37 0.56 12.63 -5.83
CA VAL A 37 -0.19 11.39 -5.91
C VAL A 37 -0.66 10.97 -4.52
N THR A 38 -1.93 10.63 -4.42
CA THR A 38 -2.52 10.00 -3.23
C THR A 38 -2.74 8.53 -3.51
N ASN A 39 -2.30 7.69 -2.59
CA ASN A 39 -2.45 6.25 -2.69
C ASN A 39 -3.59 5.79 -1.80
N ILE A 40 -4.37 4.84 -2.29
CA ILE A 40 -5.41 4.16 -1.54
C ILE A 40 -5.18 2.67 -1.68
N VAL A 41 -5.12 1.97 -0.56
CA VAL A 41 -5.11 0.50 -0.52
C VAL A 41 -6.41 0.05 0.08
N TYR A 42 -7.22 -0.66 -0.72
CA TYR A 42 -8.50 -1.19 -0.30
C TYR A 42 -8.39 -2.71 -0.11
N TYR A 43 -8.78 -3.19 1.07
CA TYR A 43 -8.73 -4.61 1.40
C TYR A 43 -10.06 -5.27 1.06
N VAL A 44 -10.00 -6.24 0.15
CA VAL A 44 -11.19 -6.97 -0.32
C VAL A 44 -11.66 -8.00 0.70
N ASN A 45 -10.70 -8.66 1.37
CA ASN A 45 -11.01 -9.69 2.37
C ASN A 45 -10.17 -9.53 3.63
N SER A 46 -10.67 -10.10 4.72
CA SER A 46 -9.99 -10.08 6.02
C SER A 46 -8.99 -11.22 6.15
N ASN A 47 -7.80 -10.92 6.63
CA ASN A 47 -6.74 -11.89 6.88
C ASN A 47 -5.65 -11.26 7.75
N ASN A 48 -4.65 -12.05 8.14
CA ASN A 48 -3.54 -11.54 8.94
C ASN A 48 -2.40 -10.92 8.12
N GLY A 49 -2.54 -10.81 6.81
CA GLY A 49 -1.67 -10.00 5.99
C GLY A 49 -1.88 -8.52 6.30
N TYR A 50 -0.94 -7.69 5.95
CA TYR A 50 -1.00 -6.28 6.30
C TYR A 50 -0.16 -5.43 5.35
N THR A 51 -0.39 -4.13 5.44
CA THR A 51 0.45 -3.11 4.82
C THR A 51 1.32 -2.51 5.91
N GLU A 52 2.62 -2.43 5.66
CA GLU A 52 3.57 -1.83 6.59
C GLU A 52 4.21 -0.60 5.97
N PHE A 53 4.24 0.49 6.74
CA PHE A 53 4.90 1.73 6.34
C PHE A 53 6.32 1.77 6.91
N GLU A 54 7.19 2.56 6.30
CA GLU A 54 8.58 2.65 6.70
C GLU A 54 8.79 3.14 8.14
N ASN A 55 7.79 3.85 8.70
CA ASN A 55 7.81 4.28 10.10
C ASN A 55 7.43 3.18 11.09
N GLY A 56 7.14 1.97 10.61
CA GLY A 56 6.74 0.83 11.43
C GLY A 56 5.24 0.67 11.64
N GLN A 57 4.41 1.62 11.19
CA GLN A 57 2.96 1.49 11.28
C GLN A 57 2.48 0.33 10.41
N LYS A 58 1.56 -0.48 10.94
CA LYS A 58 0.95 -1.61 10.23
C LYS A 58 -0.55 -1.43 10.16
N VAL A 59 -1.12 -1.76 8.99
CA VAL A 59 -2.57 -1.77 8.78
C VAL A 59 -2.99 -3.15 8.33
N GLU A 60 -3.72 -3.86 9.17
CA GLU A 60 -4.16 -5.22 8.86
C GLU A 60 -5.24 -5.23 7.78
N SER A 61 -5.19 -6.28 6.96
CA SER A 61 -6.20 -6.52 5.94
C SER A 61 -7.53 -6.86 6.62
N LYS A 62 -8.52 -5.99 6.46
CA LYS A 62 -9.87 -6.18 6.95
C LYS A 62 -10.84 -5.84 5.83
N ALA A 63 -11.74 -6.74 5.52
CA ALA A 63 -12.70 -6.54 4.43
C ALA A 63 -13.38 -5.17 4.52
N ASN A 64 -13.42 -4.47 3.42
CA ASN A 64 -14.03 -3.15 3.29
C ASN A 64 -13.29 -2.03 4.05
N ARG A 65 -12.05 -2.25 4.45
CA ARG A 65 -11.17 -1.21 4.99
C ARG A 65 -10.35 -0.60 3.86
N ALA A 66 -10.09 0.69 3.95
CA ALA A 66 -9.13 1.36 3.08
C ALA A 66 -8.13 2.14 3.92
N VAL A 67 -6.89 2.23 3.44
CA VAL A 67 -5.90 3.15 3.99
C VAL A 67 -5.51 4.13 2.90
N ILE A 68 -5.48 5.41 3.25
CA ILE A 68 -5.20 6.52 2.32
C ILE A 68 -3.92 7.19 2.79
N PHE A 69 -2.97 7.38 1.90
CA PHE A 69 -1.70 8.00 2.25
C PHE A 69 -1.07 8.67 1.04
N PRO A 70 -0.23 9.72 1.26
CA PRO A 70 0.47 10.35 0.16
C PRO A 70 1.57 9.45 -0.41
N ASN A 71 1.88 9.60 -1.68
CA ASN A 71 2.92 8.81 -2.35
C ASN A 71 4.35 9.13 -1.86
N THR A 72 4.48 10.05 -0.92
CA THR A 72 5.76 10.37 -0.28
C THR A 72 6.12 9.42 0.85
N ILE A 73 5.22 8.51 1.23
CA ILE A 73 5.43 7.50 2.26
C ILE A 73 5.68 6.16 1.57
N SER A 74 6.83 5.55 1.83
CA SER A 74 7.10 4.22 1.30
C SER A 74 6.41 3.15 2.14
N TYR A 75 6.00 2.08 1.50
CA TYR A 75 5.25 1.00 2.12
C TYR A 75 5.56 -0.34 1.47
N ARG A 76 5.13 -1.40 2.12
CA ARG A 76 5.19 -2.75 1.56
C ARG A 76 3.98 -3.56 1.97
N GLY A 77 3.64 -4.56 1.15
CA GLY A 77 2.65 -5.56 1.50
C GLY A 77 3.32 -6.74 2.20
N VAL A 78 2.64 -7.31 3.18
CA VAL A 78 3.06 -8.54 3.85
C VAL A 78 1.93 -9.55 3.68
N SER A 79 2.27 -10.72 3.12
CA SER A 79 1.29 -11.74 2.79
C SER A 79 0.70 -12.38 4.04
N GLN A 80 -0.44 -13.02 3.84
CA GLN A 80 -1.17 -13.70 4.91
C GLN A 80 -0.70 -15.15 5.08
N THR A 81 -1.02 -15.70 6.25
CA THR A 81 -0.81 -17.12 6.56
C THR A 81 -2.10 -17.83 6.98
N ASP A 82 -3.20 -17.11 7.20
CA ASP A 82 -4.43 -17.60 7.79
C ASP A 82 -5.60 -17.74 6.81
N THR A 83 -5.45 -17.30 5.57
CA THR A 83 -6.48 -17.43 4.53
C THR A 83 -5.89 -17.94 3.24
N TYR A 84 -6.72 -18.56 2.40
CA TYR A 84 -6.29 -19.08 1.12
C TYR A 84 -5.77 -17.97 0.20
N TYR A 85 -6.39 -16.80 0.23
CA TYR A 85 -5.96 -15.67 -0.59
C TYR A 85 -6.06 -14.35 0.18
N ARG A 86 -5.29 -13.40 -0.28
CA ARG A 86 -5.35 -12.00 0.12
C ARG A 86 -5.52 -11.16 -1.14
N ALA A 87 -6.58 -10.37 -1.19
CA ALA A 87 -6.85 -9.50 -2.32
C ALA A 87 -6.89 -8.05 -1.86
N VAL A 88 -6.18 -7.20 -2.60
CA VAL A 88 -6.16 -5.75 -2.39
C VAL A 88 -6.34 -5.04 -3.71
N ILE A 89 -6.91 -3.84 -3.66
CA ILE A 89 -7.00 -2.95 -4.80
C ILE A 89 -6.23 -1.68 -4.46
N ASN A 90 -5.25 -1.36 -5.28
CA ASN A 90 -4.44 -0.16 -5.14
C ASN A 90 -4.93 0.89 -6.13
N LEU A 91 -5.21 2.09 -5.63
CA LEU A 91 -5.56 3.23 -6.46
C LEU A 91 -4.50 4.31 -6.26
N ASN A 92 -4.04 4.87 -7.36
CA ASN A 92 -3.11 5.99 -7.34
C ASN A 92 -3.80 7.16 -8.04
N LEU A 93 -4.11 8.20 -7.29
CA LEU A 93 -4.88 9.35 -7.76
C LEU A 93 -4.03 10.60 -7.74
N CYS A 94 -4.04 11.34 -8.84
CA CYS A 94 -3.38 12.65 -8.92
C CYS A 94 -4.37 13.71 -8.44
N LEU A 95 -4.21 14.17 -7.20
CA LEU A 95 -5.08 15.16 -6.58
C LEU A 95 -4.28 16.40 -6.24
N ASN A 96 -4.76 17.56 -6.67
CA ASN A 96 -4.08 18.84 -6.41
C ASN A 96 -4.06 19.23 -4.93
N ALA A 97 -4.96 18.67 -4.13
CA ALA A 97 -5.12 18.99 -2.71
C ALA A 97 -4.35 18.07 -1.78
N THR A 98 -3.54 17.13 -2.30
CA THR A 98 -2.78 16.21 -1.46
C THR A 98 -1.69 16.95 -0.70
N ASN A 99 -1.67 16.78 0.62
CA ASN A 99 -0.61 17.32 1.47
C ASN A 99 0.49 16.26 1.60
N PRO A 100 1.70 16.50 1.06
CA PRO A 100 2.78 15.51 1.08
C PRO A 100 3.30 15.21 2.49
N ASN A 101 2.97 16.02 3.48
CA ASN A 101 3.36 15.80 4.87
C ASN A 101 2.28 15.08 5.68
N GLN A 102 1.15 14.79 5.07
CA GLN A 102 0.06 14.08 5.73
C GLN A 102 0.47 12.61 5.95
N GLY A 103 0.14 12.07 7.12
CA GLY A 103 0.32 10.65 7.41
C GLY A 103 -0.78 9.79 6.78
N SER A 104 -0.75 8.49 7.04
CA SER A 104 -1.79 7.57 6.58
C SER A 104 -3.09 7.77 7.35
N MET A 105 -4.21 7.50 6.69
CA MET A 105 -5.54 7.60 7.27
C MET A 105 -6.33 6.33 6.92
N ILE A 106 -6.95 5.72 7.94
CA ILE A 106 -7.78 4.52 7.77
C ILE A 106 -9.24 4.94 7.66
N VAL A 107 -9.92 4.37 6.71
CA VAL A 107 -11.37 4.58 6.53
C VAL A 107 -12.12 3.27 6.38
#